data_065ee503e102ba4a16dfbe8ea1792bc4
#
_entry.id   065ee503e102ba4a16dfbe8ea1792bc4
#
_cell.length_a   1.000
_cell.length_b   1.000
_cell.length_c   1.000
_cell.angle_alpha   90.00
_cell.angle_beta   90.00
_cell.angle_gamma   90.00
#
_symmetry.space_group_name_H-M   'P 1'
#
loop_
_entity.id
_entity.type
_entity.pdbx_description
1 polymer ?
#
loop_
_entity_poly.entity_id
_entity_poly.type
_entity_poly.pdbx_seq_one_letter_code
_entity_poly.pdbx_strand_id
1 'polypeptide(L)'
;MVHIHAEGPAFFCWIPKLFGKRVISTIHGLDWDREKWRGSVASKFIRGGEKNAVKYADEIIVLSKDVQKYFLETYGRETHFIPNGVNRPEVREAKLITDHFGLEKDSYILFLGRLVPEKGIRYLV
;
A
#
# COMPACT_ATOMS: atom_id res chain seq x y z
N MET A 1 19.67 3.86 -12.21
CA MET A 1 18.55 3.11 -11.64
C MET A 1 17.45 4.08 -11.22
N VAL A 2 16.19 3.76 -11.48
CA VAL A 2 15.02 4.54 -11.04
C VAL A 2 14.13 3.64 -10.20
N HIS A 3 13.71 4.12 -9.03
CA HIS A 3 12.78 3.41 -8.16
C HIS A 3 11.47 4.19 -8.09
N ILE A 4 10.38 3.55 -8.47
CA ILE A 4 9.05 4.13 -8.57
C ILE A 4 8.17 3.51 -7.49
N HIS A 5 7.47 4.35 -6.74
CA HIS A 5 6.56 3.90 -5.69
C HIS A 5 5.11 4.13 -6.09
N ALA A 6 4.27 3.14 -5.83
CA ALA A 6 2.84 3.08 -6.12
C ALA A 6 2.48 2.97 -7.61
N GLU A 7 1.25 2.51 -7.86
CA GLU A 7 0.73 2.23 -9.21
C GLU A 7 0.54 3.49 -10.04
N GLY A 8 0.12 4.61 -9.44
CA GLY A 8 -0.09 5.86 -10.17
C GLY A 8 1.17 6.34 -10.90
N PRO A 9 2.29 6.61 -10.19
CA PRO A 9 3.57 6.95 -10.81
C PRO A 9 4.12 5.85 -11.73
N ALA A 10 3.81 4.58 -11.46
CA ALA A 10 4.23 3.46 -12.30
C ALA A 10 3.66 3.51 -13.72
N PHE A 11 2.61 4.31 -13.97
CA PHE A 11 2.11 4.59 -15.31
C PHE A 11 3.22 5.09 -16.24
N PHE A 12 4.21 5.76 -15.71
CA PHE A 12 5.35 6.34 -16.44
C PHE A 12 6.62 5.47 -16.41
N CYS A 13 6.55 4.20 -15.98
CA CYS A 13 7.71 3.28 -15.91
C CYS A 13 8.47 3.15 -17.25
N TRP A 14 7.79 3.31 -18.37
CA TRP A 14 8.38 3.21 -19.71
C TRP A 14 9.34 4.35 -20.03
N ILE A 15 9.18 5.55 -19.42
CA ILE A 15 10.03 6.71 -19.72
C ILE A 15 11.51 6.44 -19.35
N PRO A 16 11.86 6.04 -18.13
CA PRO A 16 13.24 5.72 -17.79
C PRO A 16 13.83 4.59 -18.66
N LYS A 17 12.98 3.67 -19.13
CA LYS A 17 13.43 2.58 -20.02
C LYS A 17 13.90 3.08 -21.36
N LEU A 18 13.30 4.14 -21.91
CA LEU A 18 13.77 4.78 -23.15
C LEU A 18 15.19 5.33 -23.02
N PHE A 19 15.61 5.67 -21.82
CA PHE A 19 16.97 6.14 -21.51
C PHE A 19 17.89 5.02 -20.97
N GLY A 20 17.55 3.76 -21.20
CA GLY A 20 18.34 2.60 -20.78
C GLY A 20 18.49 2.45 -19.25
N LYS A 21 17.60 3.06 -18.46
CA LYS A 21 17.68 2.97 -16.99
C LYS A 21 16.99 1.71 -16.49
N ARG A 22 17.61 1.06 -15.50
CA ARG A 22 16.96 -0.01 -14.73
C ARG A 22 15.85 0.60 -13.87
N VAL A 23 14.65 0.00 -13.92
CA VAL A 23 13.45 0.44 -13.21
C VAL A 23 13.01 -0.60 -12.20
N ILE A 24 12.84 -0.19 -10.96
CA ILE A 24 12.24 -0.98 -9.88
C ILE A 24 10.92 -0.31 -9.50
N SER A 25 9.86 -1.08 -9.33
CA SER A 25 8.57 -0.56 -8.87
C SER A 25 8.15 -1.21 -7.56
N THR A 26 7.79 -0.40 -6.55
CA THR A 26 7.19 -0.90 -5.31
C THR A 26 5.69 -0.64 -5.32
N ILE A 27 4.92 -1.71 -5.24
CA ILE A 27 3.46 -1.69 -5.17
C ILE A 27 3.03 -1.78 -3.70
N HIS A 28 2.36 -0.73 -3.21
CA HIS A 28 1.94 -0.63 -1.80
C HIS A 28 0.59 -1.30 -1.51
N GLY A 29 -0.11 -1.73 -2.52
CA GLY A 29 -1.42 -2.37 -2.45
C GLY A 29 -2.15 -2.15 -3.77
N LEU A 30 -3.33 -2.75 -3.93
CA LEU A 30 -4.15 -2.58 -5.13
C LEU A 30 -4.97 -1.30 -5.00
N ASP A 31 -4.35 -0.16 -5.32
CA ASP A 31 -4.95 1.17 -5.10
C ASP A 31 -6.20 1.41 -5.97
N TRP A 32 -6.28 0.79 -7.14
CA TRP A 32 -7.44 0.89 -8.03
C TRP A 32 -8.70 0.23 -7.46
N ASP A 33 -8.59 -0.74 -6.54
CA ASP A 33 -9.70 -1.43 -5.88
C ASP A 33 -10.23 -0.69 -4.64
N ARG A 34 -9.53 0.35 -4.19
CA ARG A 34 -9.98 1.17 -3.07
C ARG A 34 -11.31 1.85 -3.40
N GLU A 35 -12.24 1.84 -2.45
CA GLU A 35 -13.59 2.41 -2.58
C GLU A 35 -13.57 3.84 -3.14
N LYS A 36 -12.61 4.65 -2.73
CA LYS A 36 -12.38 6.02 -3.22
C LYS A 36 -12.22 6.13 -4.75
N TRP A 37 -11.65 5.12 -5.40
CA TRP A 37 -11.33 5.15 -6.82
C TRP A 37 -12.23 4.27 -7.68
N ARG A 38 -13.04 3.42 -7.04
CA ARG A 38 -13.90 2.44 -7.72
C ARG A 38 -14.83 3.13 -8.72
N GLY A 39 -14.76 2.69 -9.98
CA GLY A 39 -15.57 3.24 -11.08
C GLY A 39 -15.12 4.60 -11.65
N SER A 40 -14.05 5.20 -11.14
CA SER A 40 -13.55 6.49 -11.62
C SER A 40 -12.55 6.35 -12.78
N VAL A 41 -12.34 7.46 -13.52
CA VAL A 41 -11.27 7.55 -14.53
C VAL A 41 -9.90 7.35 -13.88
N ALA A 42 -9.72 7.80 -12.63
CA ALA A 42 -8.51 7.61 -11.86
C ALA A 42 -8.20 6.13 -11.61
N SER A 43 -9.23 5.28 -11.38
CA SER A 43 -9.04 3.84 -11.25
C SER A 43 -8.45 3.22 -12.53
N LYS A 44 -8.90 3.66 -13.70
CA LYS A 44 -8.37 3.21 -14.99
C LYS A 44 -6.91 3.62 -15.17
N PHE A 45 -6.56 4.85 -14.76
CA PHE A 45 -5.19 5.36 -14.79
C PHE A 45 -4.27 4.55 -13.86
N ILE A 46 -4.69 4.31 -12.61
CA ILE A 46 -3.95 3.53 -11.61
C ILE A 46 -3.74 2.09 -12.12
N ARG A 47 -4.79 1.46 -12.65
CA ARG A 47 -4.70 0.12 -13.25
C ARG A 47 -3.80 0.08 -14.50
N GLY A 48 -3.76 1.18 -15.26
CA GLY A 48 -2.79 1.37 -16.35
C GLY A 48 -1.36 1.39 -15.83
N GLY A 49 -1.12 2.01 -14.68
CA GLY A 49 0.18 2.03 -14.00
C GLY A 49 0.61 0.65 -13.54
N GLU A 50 -0.30 -0.14 -12.96
CA GLU A 50 -0.03 -1.55 -12.61
C GLU A 50 0.42 -2.36 -13.83
N LYS A 51 -0.32 -2.28 -14.95
CA LYS A 51 0.04 -2.94 -16.20
C LYS A 51 1.40 -2.48 -16.75
N ASN A 52 1.68 -1.19 -16.64
CA ASN A 52 2.96 -0.63 -17.07
C ASN A 52 4.12 -1.09 -16.16
N ALA A 53 3.89 -1.19 -14.84
CA ALA A 53 4.86 -1.81 -13.94
C ALA A 53 5.17 -3.25 -14.35
N VAL A 54 4.14 -4.06 -14.60
CA VAL A 54 4.30 -5.44 -15.07
C VAL A 54 5.13 -5.53 -16.35
N LYS A 55 4.88 -4.63 -17.30
CA LYS A 55 5.50 -4.65 -18.64
C LYS A 55 6.91 -4.07 -18.66
N TYR A 56 7.17 -3.01 -17.93
CA TYR A 56 8.39 -2.20 -18.10
C TYR A 56 9.33 -2.20 -16.89
N ALA A 57 8.85 -2.52 -15.67
CA ALA A 57 9.75 -2.63 -14.53
C ALA A 57 10.64 -3.88 -14.67
N ASP A 58 11.93 -3.72 -14.39
CA ASP A 58 12.84 -4.85 -14.31
C ASP A 58 12.51 -5.73 -13.11
N GLU A 59 12.22 -5.09 -11.97
CA GLU A 59 11.83 -5.75 -10.73
C GLU A 59 10.60 -5.09 -10.12
N ILE A 60 9.75 -5.89 -9.49
CA ILE A 60 8.58 -5.43 -8.75
C ILE A 60 8.69 -5.90 -7.30
N ILE A 61 8.55 -4.95 -6.37
CA ILE A 61 8.49 -5.20 -4.93
C ILE A 61 7.04 -5.06 -4.48
N VAL A 62 6.58 -6.00 -3.66
CA VAL A 62 5.24 -5.99 -3.06
C VAL A 62 5.34 -6.12 -1.55
N LEU A 63 4.38 -5.54 -0.82
CA LEU A 63 4.41 -5.44 0.64
C LEU A 63 3.58 -6.52 1.35
N SER A 64 2.81 -7.33 0.59
CA SER A 64 2.04 -8.45 1.14
C SER A 64 2.11 -9.68 0.24
N LYS A 65 1.92 -10.85 0.83
CA LYS A 65 1.86 -12.11 0.10
C LYS A 65 0.62 -12.23 -0.77
N ASP A 66 -0.48 -11.59 -0.40
CA ASP A 66 -1.71 -11.59 -1.20
C ASP A 66 -1.51 -10.82 -2.51
N VAL A 67 -0.84 -9.67 -2.46
CA VAL A 67 -0.47 -8.92 -3.67
C VAL A 67 0.55 -9.70 -4.51
N GLN A 68 1.50 -10.39 -3.89
CA GLN A 68 2.44 -11.27 -4.60
C GLN A 68 1.70 -12.36 -5.38
N LYS A 69 0.77 -13.03 -4.73
CA LYS A 69 -0.08 -14.07 -5.34
C LYS A 69 -0.92 -13.48 -6.48
N TYR A 70 -1.53 -12.31 -6.27
CA TYR A 70 -2.31 -11.62 -7.28
C TYR A 70 -1.51 -11.34 -8.56
N PHE A 71 -0.27 -10.82 -8.44
CA PHE A 71 0.59 -10.55 -9.60
C PHE A 71 0.97 -11.82 -10.36
N LEU A 72 1.24 -12.89 -9.64
CA LEU A 72 1.54 -14.19 -10.24
C LEU A 72 0.33 -14.76 -10.97
N GLU A 73 -0.85 -14.78 -10.34
CA GLU A 73 -2.07 -15.37 -10.92
C GLU A 73 -2.65 -14.54 -12.05
N THR A 74 -2.58 -13.20 -11.96
CA THR A 74 -3.18 -12.29 -12.94
C THR A 74 -2.31 -12.02 -14.14
N TYR A 75 -0.99 -11.93 -13.92
CA TYR A 75 -0.03 -11.49 -14.94
C TYR A 75 1.08 -12.51 -15.23
N GLY A 76 1.16 -13.61 -14.49
CA GLY A 76 2.31 -14.52 -14.56
C GLY A 76 3.62 -13.86 -14.14
N ARG A 77 3.54 -12.73 -13.38
CA ARG A 77 4.70 -11.92 -13.02
C ARG A 77 5.18 -12.25 -11.62
N GLU A 78 6.40 -12.77 -11.52
CA GLU A 78 7.08 -12.93 -10.24
C GLU A 78 7.42 -11.55 -9.63
N THR A 79 7.33 -11.46 -8.32
CA THR A 79 7.59 -10.24 -7.56
C THR A 79 8.35 -10.56 -6.27
N HIS A 80 9.05 -9.55 -5.73
CA HIS A 80 9.79 -9.68 -4.47
C HIS A 80 8.91 -9.24 -3.30
N PHE A 81 8.64 -10.14 -2.37
CA PHE A 81 7.95 -9.78 -1.13
C PHE A 81 8.93 -9.16 -0.15
N ILE A 82 8.81 -7.86 0.08
CA ILE A 82 9.60 -7.09 1.05
C ILE A 82 8.61 -6.24 1.87
N PRO A 83 8.21 -6.70 3.06
CA PRO A 83 7.24 -5.96 3.89
C PRO A 83 7.83 -4.67 4.43
N ASN A 84 6.95 -3.73 4.81
CA ASN A 84 7.37 -2.52 5.50
C ASN A 84 8.04 -2.88 6.83
N GLY A 85 9.21 -2.28 7.08
CA GLY A 85 9.87 -2.36 8.36
C GLY A 85 9.15 -1.51 9.41
N VAL A 86 9.12 -2.00 10.64
CA VAL A 86 8.68 -1.25 11.82
C VAL A 86 9.74 -1.37 12.91
N ASN A 87 9.97 -0.28 13.62
CA ASN A 87 10.81 -0.34 14.81
C ASN A 87 10.09 -1.15 15.90
N ARG A 88 10.86 -1.91 16.69
CA ARG A 88 10.29 -2.58 17.86
C ARG A 88 9.74 -1.52 18.82
N PRO A 89 8.44 -1.56 19.15
CA PRO A 89 7.86 -0.56 20.02
C PRO A 89 8.43 -0.70 21.44
N GLU A 90 8.71 0.42 22.09
CA GLU A 90 8.94 0.46 23.53
C GLU A 90 7.60 0.43 24.24
N VAL A 91 7.45 -0.52 25.16
CA VAL A 91 6.28 -0.56 26.04
C VAL A 91 6.46 0.52 27.09
N ARG A 92 5.57 1.50 27.12
CA ARG A 92 5.54 2.59 28.09
C ARG A 92 4.27 2.53 28.93
N GLU A 93 4.33 3.06 30.14
CA GLU A 93 3.12 3.22 30.95
C GLU A 93 2.13 4.19 30.29
N ALA A 94 0.85 3.87 30.37
CA ALA A 94 -0.24 4.63 29.77
C ALA A 94 -0.63 5.84 30.63
N LYS A 95 0.27 6.83 30.75
CA LYS A 95 0.03 8.03 31.59
C LYS A 95 -0.87 9.05 30.89
N LEU A 96 -0.52 9.43 29.66
CA LEU A 96 -1.22 10.50 28.95
C LEU A 96 -2.71 10.22 28.71
N ILE A 97 -3.07 8.99 28.41
CA ILE A 97 -4.47 8.64 28.16
C ILE A 97 -5.31 8.69 29.44
N THR A 98 -4.72 8.27 30.56
CA THR A 98 -5.36 8.37 31.87
C THR A 98 -5.50 9.82 32.32
N ASP A 99 -4.44 10.61 32.18
CA ASP A 99 -4.42 12.00 32.65
C ASP A 99 -5.36 12.91 31.82
N HIS A 100 -5.43 12.70 30.50
CA HIS A 100 -6.24 13.54 29.62
C HIS A 100 -7.68 13.09 29.45
N PHE A 101 -7.94 11.78 29.51
CA PHE A 101 -9.25 11.22 29.17
C PHE A 101 -9.88 10.43 30.33
N GLY A 102 -9.18 10.25 31.44
CA GLY A 102 -9.67 9.47 32.58
C GLY A 102 -9.88 7.98 32.26
N LEU A 103 -9.23 7.47 31.20
CA LEU A 103 -9.37 6.08 30.77
C LEU A 103 -8.38 5.18 31.50
N GLU A 104 -8.88 4.10 32.09
CA GLU A 104 -8.06 3.10 32.77
C GLU A 104 -7.70 1.94 31.83
N LYS A 105 -6.67 1.21 32.20
CA LYS A 105 -6.26 0.00 31.45
C LYS A 105 -7.44 -0.96 31.32
N ASP A 106 -7.60 -1.51 30.12
CA ASP A 106 -8.63 -2.49 29.77
C ASP A 106 -10.09 -1.96 29.81
N SER A 107 -10.28 -0.64 29.97
CA SER A 107 -11.61 0.00 30.02
C SER A 107 -12.08 0.58 28.68
N TYR A 108 -11.29 0.50 27.62
CA TYR A 108 -11.62 1.12 26.32
C TYR A 108 -11.13 0.30 25.12
N ILE A 109 -11.73 0.57 23.97
CA ILE A 109 -11.28 0.06 22.68
C ILE A 109 -10.64 1.21 21.91
N LEU A 110 -9.36 1.06 21.55
CA LEU A 110 -8.63 2.07 20.79
C LEU A 110 -8.72 1.78 19.30
N PHE A 111 -9.24 2.73 18.54
CA PHE A 111 -9.09 2.77 17.09
C PHE A 111 -8.08 3.83 16.69
N LEU A 112 -7.00 3.41 16.03
CA LEU A 112 -5.98 4.30 15.49
C LEU A 112 -5.91 4.13 13.97
N GLY A 113 -6.35 5.14 13.22
CA GLY A 113 -6.33 5.07 11.77
C GLY A 113 -7.04 6.23 11.10
N ARG A 114 -7.03 6.24 9.77
CA ARG A 114 -7.81 7.19 8.99
C ARG A 114 -9.30 6.84 9.09
N LEU A 115 -10.14 7.87 9.23
CA LEU A 115 -11.61 7.71 9.20
C LEU A 115 -12.07 7.59 7.74
N VAL A 116 -11.89 6.41 7.18
CA VAL A 116 -12.28 6.07 5.80
C VAL A 116 -13.13 4.79 5.80
N PRO A 117 -14.07 4.64 4.86
CA PRO A 117 -15.00 3.51 4.83
C PRO A 117 -14.32 2.14 4.91
N GLU A 118 -13.21 1.96 4.20
CA GLU A 118 -12.46 0.70 4.16
C GLU A 118 -11.82 0.30 5.49
N LYS A 119 -11.76 1.21 6.48
CA LYS A 119 -11.29 0.90 7.85
C LYS A 119 -12.41 0.38 8.77
N GLY A 120 -13.65 0.40 8.30
CA GLY A 120 -14.77 -0.26 8.99
C GLY A 120 -15.17 0.37 10.32
N ILE A 121 -14.72 1.60 10.64
CA ILE A 121 -15.03 2.24 11.94
C ILE A 121 -16.55 2.31 12.20
N ARG A 122 -17.36 2.45 11.15
CA ARG A 122 -18.82 2.47 11.24
C ARG A 122 -19.45 1.17 11.77
N TYR A 123 -18.69 0.09 11.83
CA TYR A 123 -19.14 -1.19 12.41
C TYR A 123 -18.76 -1.32 13.89
N LEU A 124 -17.93 -0.41 14.39
CA LEU A 124 -17.47 -0.40 15.77
C LEU A 124 -18.32 0.54 16.64
N VAL A 125 -19.00 1.51 16.04
CA VAL A 125 -19.82 2.54 16.72
C VAL A 125 -21.31 2.18 16.62
#